data_cd27712be790a0c77a2b1bcf139af9e1
#
_entry.id   cd27712be790a0c77a2b1bcf139af9e1
#
_cell.length_a   1.000
_cell.length_b   1.000
_cell.length_c   1.000
_cell.angle_alpha   90.00
_cell.angle_beta   90.00
_cell.angle_gamma   90.00
#
_symmetry.space_group_name_H-M   'P 1'
#
loop_
_entity.id
_entity.type
_entity.pdbx_description
1 polymer ?
#
loop_
_entity_poly.entity_id
_entity_poly.type
_entity_poly.pdbx_seq_one_letter_code
_entity_poly.pdbx_strand_id
1 'polypeptide(L)'
;QVACKVARRSLCGIATKHFQGSITVPPQRKDVSTMHNPSRSQLLRRPRVPRMLYESCGGFLSGLLLAGTYVGNMTSPLPIAIAANLGSAGAVSVLAGSLISYLISNTMLDNLPLLFALVVVVCLRVMKRPAKTSAGIACSTGLCVFFSGIVVSLLFHASGAEVIGYTMTAALTGCASYFMHAVFASVRATGKIPLRSTDGCAAAVVLILTVAAFSCYGIPSMNAGGIISVAVTLIGAKKFRCAGGVICGALSACGAILGSPEAGMPLLILPVGGLLVGYLAEKNRFLIAGVFFLFSLMALITFGTSLLQISAVINLFLGSAAFLFLDSSW
;
A
#
# COMPACT_ATOMS: atom_id res chain seq x y z
N GLN A 1 -3.51 -23.81 32.32
CA GLN A 1 -2.19 -23.21 32.06
C GLN A 1 -1.03 -24.21 32.15
N VAL A 2 -1.19 -25.39 32.75
CA VAL A 2 -0.12 -26.42 32.90
C VAL A 2 0.01 -27.30 31.63
N ALA A 3 -1.11 -27.57 30.93
CA ALA A 3 -1.11 -28.43 29.74
C ALA A 3 -0.40 -27.80 28.50
N CYS A 4 -0.38 -26.47 28.41
CA CYS A 4 0.24 -25.76 27.28
C CYS A 4 1.79 -25.67 27.37
N LYS A 5 2.37 -25.87 28.57
CA LYS A 5 3.83 -25.89 28.80
C LYS A 5 4.48 -27.22 28.45
N VAL A 6 3.73 -28.32 28.52
CA VAL A 6 4.26 -29.66 28.22
C VAL A 6 4.33 -29.91 26.72
N ALA A 7 3.35 -29.43 25.93
CA ALA A 7 3.33 -29.56 24.47
C ALA A 7 4.47 -28.80 23.77
N ARG A 8 4.97 -27.72 24.35
CA ARG A 8 6.07 -26.92 23.77
C ARG A 8 7.45 -27.52 23.96
N ARG A 9 7.64 -28.44 24.91
CA ARG A 9 8.94 -29.12 25.12
C ARG A 9 9.12 -30.38 24.29
N SER A 10 8.04 -31.04 23.84
CA SER A 10 8.15 -32.23 22.98
C SER A 10 8.43 -31.94 21.51
N LEU A 11 8.07 -30.76 21.01
CA LEU A 11 8.30 -30.39 19.61
C LEU A 11 9.70 -29.79 19.34
N CYS A 12 10.40 -29.32 20.35
CA CYS A 12 11.74 -28.75 20.20
C CYS A 12 12.86 -29.78 20.31
N GLY A 13 12.56 -31.01 20.74
CA GLY A 13 13.57 -32.06 21.00
C GLY A 13 13.84 -33.02 19.82
N ILE A 14 13.03 -32.98 18.77
CA ILE A 14 13.13 -33.94 17.63
C ILE A 14 13.90 -33.36 16.43
N ALA A 15 14.11 -32.05 16.36
CA ALA A 15 14.70 -31.40 15.19
C ALA A 15 16.23 -31.23 15.22
N THR A 16 16.94 -31.67 16.29
CA THR A 16 18.38 -31.39 16.43
C THR A 16 19.30 -32.63 16.40
N LYS A 17 18.83 -33.82 16.03
CA LYS A 17 19.64 -35.05 16.09
C LYS A 17 20.04 -35.70 14.75
N HIS A 18 19.78 -35.08 13.62
CA HIS A 18 20.20 -35.68 12.33
C HIS A 18 20.76 -34.66 11.34
N PHE A 19 21.88 -34.04 11.63
CA PHE A 19 22.75 -33.49 10.58
C PHE A 19 24.13 -33.14 11.13
N GLN A 20 24.91 -34.19 11.55
CA GLN A 20 26.37 -34.12 11.65
C GLN A 20 26.95 -35.09 10.64
N GLY A 21 26.90 -34.75 9.37
CA GLY A 21 27.67 -35.34 8.31
C GLY A 21 28.90 -34.46 8.06
N SER A 22 30.08 -34.96 8.38
CA SER A 22 31.38 -34.33 8.15
C SER A 22 31.59 -34.04 6.66
N ILE A 23 31.59 -32.78 6.29
CA ILE A 23 32.04 -32.34 4.96
C ILE A 23 33.54 -32.05 5.08
N THR A 24 34.37 -32.99 4.59
CA THR A 24 35.79 -32.78 4.31
C THR A 24 35.91 -31.78 3.15
N VAL A 25 36.44 -30.60 3.45
CA VAL A 25 36.79 -29.59 2.48
C VAL A 25 38.08 -30.01 1.75
N PRO A 26 38.08 -30.12 0.41
CA PRO A 26 39.33 -30.38 -0.34
C PRO A 26 40.21 -29.13 -0.38
N PRO A 27 41.55 -29.28 -0.47
CA PRO A 27 42.50 -28.18 -0.38
C PRO A 27 42.39 -27.26 -1.58
N GLN A 28 42.34 -25.97 -1.29
CA GLN A 28 42.26 -24.84 -2.23
C GLN A 28 43.54 -24.77 -3.08
N ARG A 29 43.43 -25.06 -4.36
CA ARG A 29 44.50 -24.89 -5.37
C ARG A 29 44.66 -23.40 -5.64
N LYS A 30 45.77 -22.83 -5.22
CA LYS A 30 46.20 -21.48 -5.61
C LYS A 30 46.70 -21.52 -7.05
N ASP A 31 46.57 -20.35 -7.68
CA ASP A 31 47.20 -19.90 -8.92
C ASP A 31 46.55 -20.30 -10.27
N VAL A 32 45.61 -19.46 -10.66
CA VAL A 32 45.52 -19.04 -12.08
C VAL A 32 45.27 -17.53 -12.08
N SER A 33 46.27 -16.80 -12.52
CA SER A 33 46.23 -15.37 -12.82
C SER A 33 45.27 -15.15 -13.96
N THR A 34 44.02 -14.71 -13.65
CA THR A 34 43.06 -14.25 -14.65
C THR A 34 43.32 -12.80 -14.95
N MET A 35 43.79 -12.55 -16.18
CA MET A 35 43.83 -11.23 -16.80
C MET A 35 42.53 -10.50 -16.56
N HIS A 36 42.64 -9.39 -15.86
CA HIS A 36 41.57 -8.45 -15.58
C HIS A 36 41.18 -7.76 -16.88
N ASN A 37 40.04 -8.13 -17.48
CA ASN A 37 39.46 -7.47 -18.65
C ASN A 37 38.47 -6.39 -18.14
N PRO A 38 38.88 -5.09 -18.07
CA PRO A 38 38.12 -4.05 -17.40
C PRO A 38 36.99 -3.43 -18.25
N SER A 39 36.67 -4.00 -19.43
CA SER A 39 35.92 -3.24 -20.42
C SER A 39 34.45 -3.57 -20.62
N ARG A 40 33.84 -4.45 -19.81
CA ARG A 40 32.40 -4.78 -19.94
C ARG A 40 31.49 -4.38 -18.82
N SER A 41 31.99 -3.99 -17.64
CA SER A 41 31.17 -3.60 -16.49
C SER A 41 30.86 -2.09 -16.39
N GLN A 42 31.42 -1.26 -17.25
CA GLN A 42 31.20 0.20 -17.21
C GLN A 42 30.01 0.71 -18.05
N LEU A 43 29.44 -0.11 -18.93
CA LEU A 43 28.45 0.34 -19.93
C LEU A 43 27.00 0.34 -19.44
N LEU A 44 26.70 -0.04 -18.19
CA LEU A 44 25.33 -0.04 -17.65
C LEU A 44 25.24 0.63 -16.26
N ARG A 45 25.95 1.71 -16.03
CA ARG A 45 25.57 2.62 -14.95
C ARG A 45 24.30 3.36 -15.40
N ARG A 46 23.12 2.74 -15.13
CA ARG A 46 21.85 3.48 -15.17
C ARG A 46 22.05 4.77 -14.38
N PRO A 47 21.71 5.95 -14.93
CA PRO A 47 21.82 7.19 -14.21
C PRO A 47 21.05 7.02 -12.89
N ARG A 48 21.73 7.07 -11.76
CA ARG A 48 21.09 7.04 -10.44
C ARG A 48 20.39 8.39 -10.30
N VAL A 49 19.10 8.42 -10.63
CA VAL A 49 18.24 9.56 -10.32
C VAL A 49 18.45 9.90 -8.83
N PRO A 50 18.79 11.15 -8.49
CA PRO A 50 19.06 11.51 -7.12
C PRO A 50 17.83 11.16 -6.26
N ARG A 51 18.05 10.44 -5.15
CA ARG A 51 17.00 9.94 -4.26
C ARG A 51 16.00 11.04 -3.84
N MET A 52 16.49 12.26 -3.67
CA MET A 52 15.67 13.43 -3.35
C MET A 52 14.61 13.71 -4.43
N LEU A 53 14.97 13.59 -5.71
CA LEU A 53 14.03 13.82 -6.80
C LEU A 53 12.90 12.80 -6.77
N TYR A 54 13.23 11.52 -6.51
CA TYR A 54 12.26 10.45 -6.44
C TYR A 54 11.31 10.62 -5.25
N GLU A 55 11.84 10.99 -4.07
CA GLU A 55 11.03 11.27 -2.87
C GLU A 55 10.15 12.52 -3.08
N SER A 56 10.64 13.54 -3.80
CA SER A 56 9.85 14.75 -4.08
C SER A 56 8.74 14.52 -5.10
N CYS A 57 9.05 13.86 -6.23
CA CYS A 57 8.03 13.55 -7.24
C CYS A 57 6.97 12.60 -6.67
N GLY A 58 7.39 11.53 -5.99
CA GLY A 58 6.47 10.60 -5.34
C GLY A 58 5.63 11.26 -4.24
N GLY A 59 6.24 12.15 -3.45
CA GLY A 59 5.55 12.95 -2.45
C GLY A 59 4.50 13.88 -3.08
N PHE A 60 4.86 14.62 -4.12
CA PHE A 60 3.95 15.52 -4.82
C PHE A 60 2.75 14.78 -5.41
N LEU A 61 3.01 13.69 -6.13
CA LEU A 61 1.95 12.87 -6.71
C LEU A 61 1.04 12.25 -5.65
N SER A 62 1.62 11.75 -4.54
CA SER A 62 0.82 11.20 -3.45
C SER A 62 -0.04 12.26 -2.77
N GLY A 63 0.49 13.48 -2.54
CA GLY A 63 -0.28 14.60 -2.04
C GLY A 63 -1.41 15.00 -2.97
N LEU A 64 -1.13 15.14 -4.27
CA LEU A 64 -2.10 15.53 -5.28
C LEU A 64 -3.24 14.49 -5.41
N LEU A 65 -2.90 13.20 -5.44
CA LEU A 65 -3.87 12.13 -5.67
C LEU A 65 -4.65 11.74 -4.41
N LEU A 66 -4.06 11.83 -3.22
CA LEU A 66 -4.67 11.28 -2.01
C LEU A 66 -5.34 12.34 -1.12
N ALA A 67 -5.05 13.63 -1.30
CA ALA A 67 -5.61 14.68 -0.46
C ALA A 67 -7.13 14.87 -0.68
N GLY A 68 -7.60 14.76 -1.92
CA GLY A 68 -9.02 14.88 -2.26
C GLY A 68 -9.84 13.60 -2.06
N THR A 69 -9.28 12.55 -1.44
CA THR A 69 -9.98 11.27 -1.26
C THR A 69 -10.66 11.17 0.10
N TYR A 70 -11.62 10.28 0.18
CA TYR A 70 -12.31 9.94 1.42
C TYR A 70 -12.06 8.47 1.77
N VAL A 71 -12.05 8.14 3.05
CA VAL A 71 -12.05 6.76 3.55
C VAL A 71 -13.28 6.62 4.44
N GLY A 72 -14.29 5.93 3.93
CA GLY A 72 -15.63 6.04 4.47
C GLY A 72 -16.18 7.47 4.27
N ASN A 73 -16.75 8.06 5.31
CA ASN A 73 -17.23 9.45 5.28
C ASN A 73 -16.19 10.46 5.80
N MET A 74 -14.95 10.06 5.96
CA MET A 74 -13.89 10.91 6.49
C MET A 74 -12.87 11.23 5.40
N THR A 75 -12.34 12.46 5.42
CA THR A 75 -11.23 12.83 4.53
C THR A 75 -10.01 11.96 4.77
N SER A 76 -9.32 11.62 3.70
CA SER A 76 -8.22 10.65 3.75
C SER A 76 -7.04 11.14 4.61
N PRO A 77 -6.62 10.38 5.62
CA PRO A 77 -5.47 10.71 6.44
C PRO A 77 -4.13 10.40 5.75
N LEU A 78 -4.15 9.79 4.58
CA LEU A 78 -2.97 9.26 3.90
C LEU A 78 -1.92 10.31 3.56
N PRO A 79 -2.24 11.53 3.07
CA PRO A 79 -1.22 12.54 2.81
C PRO A 79 -0.38 12.87 4.04
N ILE A 80 -1.01 13.00 5.21
CA ILE A 80 -0.32 13.30 6.48
C ILE A 80 0.56 12.12 6.89
N ALA A 81 0.04 10.89 6.76
CA ALA A 81 0.78 9.69 7.08
C ALA A 81 2.01 9.51 6.17
N ILE A 82 1.89 9.83 4.88
CA ILE A 82 3.00 9.79 3.91
C ILE A 82 4.03 10.89 4.23
N ALA A 83 3.58 12.13 4.44
CA ALA A 83 4.46 13.26 4.78
C ALA A 83 5.27 12.97 6.05
N ALA A 84 4.64 12.36 7.05
CA ALA A 84 5.30 11.94 8.29
C ALA A 84 6.40 10.90 8.10
N ASN A 85 6.40 10.15 7.02
CA ASN A 85 7.34 9.05 6.76
C ASN A 85 8.39 9.35 5.66
N LEU A 86 8.20 10.42 4.90
CA LEU A 86 9.16 10.89 3.89
C LEU A 86 10.26 11.79 4.52
N GLY A 87 11.32 12.04 3.76
CA GLY A 87 12.30 13.06 4.09
C GLY A 87 11.71 14.49 4.01
N SER A 88 12.44 15.51 4.47
CA SER A 88 11.97 16.90 4.50
C SER A 88 11.51 17.39 3.11
N ALA A 89 12.27 17.12 2.05
CA ALA A 89 11.91 17.49 0.68
C ALA A 89 10.63 16.79 0.21
N GLY A 90 10.49 15.48 0.48
CA GLY A 90 9.29 14.73 0.17
C GLY A 90 8.06 15.22 0.94
N ALA A 91 8.21 15.55 2.23
CA ALA A 91 7.12 16.07 3.06
C ALA A 91 6.62 17.45 2.55
N VAL A 92 7.52 18.34 2.14
CA VAL A 92 7.15 19.64 1.53
C VAL A 92 6.43 19.39 0.19
N SER A 93 6.88 18.43 -0.60
CA SER A 93 6.24 18.10 -1.88
C SER A 93 4.84 17.52 -1.68
N VAL A 94 4.60 16.70 -0.64
CA VAL A 94 3.25 16.23 -0.26
C VAL A 94 2.35 17.42 0.06
N LEU A 95 2.83 18.37 0.86
CA LEU A 95 2.08 19.59 1.21
C LEU A 95 1.69 20.36 -0.04
N ALA A 96 2.64 20.60 -0.97
CA ALA A 96 2.37 21.31 -2.21
C ALA A 96 1.32 20.57 -3.08
N GLY A 97 1.46 19.25 -3.23
CA GLY A 97 0.48 18.43 -3.95
C GLY A 97 -0.90 18.46 -3.32
N SER A 98 -0.98 18.37 -1.98
CA SER A 98 -2.25 18.42 -1.24
C SER A 98 -2.94 19.78 -1.35
N LEU A 99 -2.18 20.87 -1.28
CA LEU A 99 -2.71 22.23 -1.49
C LEU A 99 -3.34 22.37 -2.87
N ILE A 100 -2.65 21.93 -3.91
CA ILE A 100 -3.16 21.98 -5.28
C ILE A 100 -4.42 21.10 -5.41
N SER A 101 -4.44 19.92 -4.81
CA SER A 101 -5.63 19.04 -4.80
C SER A 101 -6.84 19.73 -4.17
N TYR A 102 -6.68 20.32 -2.99
CA TYR A 102 -7.78 21.03 -2.29
C TYR A 102 -8.24 22.29 -3.03
N LEU A 103 -7.33 22.98 -3.72
CA LEU A 103 -7.70 24.13 -4.57
C LEU A 103 -8.50 23.70 -5.79
N ILE A 104 -8.09 22.64 -6.48
CA ILE A 104 -8.79 22.11 -7.66
C ILE A 104 -10.18 21.59 -7.27
N SER A 105 -10.29 20.87 -6.14
CA SER A 105 -11.55 20.31 -5.66
C SER A 105 -12.46 21.35 -4.98
N ASN A 106 -12.01 22.57 -4.77
CA ASN A 106 -12.70 23.62 -4.01
C ASN A 106 -13.16 23.19 -2.60
N THR A 107 -12.40 22.28 -1.98
CA THR A 107 -12.68 21.70 -0.64
C THR A 107 -11.70 22.17 0.43
N MET A 108 -11.05 23.32 0.20
CA MET A 108 -9.99 23.81 1.08
C MET A 108 -10.51 24.14 2.48
N LEU A 109 -11.70 24.73 2.60
CA LEU A 109 -12.31 25.10 3.87
C LEU A 109 -12.73 23.87 4.68
N ASP A 110 -13.31 22.87 4.03
CA ASP A 110 -13.76 21.64 4.67
C ASP A 110 -12.59 20.81 5.21
N ASN A 111 -11.43 20.91 4.55
CA ASN A 111 -10.21 20.17 4.92
C ASN A 111 -9.17 21.01 5.67
N LEU A 112 -9.55 22.18 6.18
CA LEU A 112 -8.67 23.11 6.89
C LEU A 112 -7.97 22.47 8.09
N PRO A 113 -8.61 21.61 8.93
CA PRO A 113 -7.93 20.93 10.03
C PRO A 113 -6.80 20.01 9.56
N LEU A 114 -7.03 19.26 8.48
CA LEU A 114 -6.03 18.35 7.92
C LEU A 114 -4.87 19.09 7.26
N LEU A 115 -5.18 20.19 6.58
CA LEU A 115 -4.17 21.05 5.99
C LEU A 115 -3.29 21.65 7.07
N PHE A 116 -3.87 22.16 8.16
CA PHE A 116 -3.13 22.70 9.30
C PHE A 116 -2.25 21.63 9.96
N ALA A 117 -2.81 20.42 10.18
CA ALA A 117 -2.05 19.29 10.68
C ALA A 117 -0.88 18.93 9.75
N LEU A 118 -1.09 18.94 8.45
CA LEU A 118 -0.07 18.64 7.46
C LEU A 118 1.07 19.67 7.51
N VAL A 119 0.75 20.97 7.62
CA VAL A 119 1.74 22.03 7.79
C VAL A 119 2.57 21.79 9.04
N VAL A 120 1.94 21.50 10.19
CA VAL A 120 2.65 21.22 11.45
C VAL A 120 3.58 20.02 11.31
N VAL A 121 3.11 18.92 10.70
CA VAL A 121 3.93 17.72 10.48
C VAL A 121 5.11 18.03 9.56
N VAL A 122 4.91 18.81 8.49
CA VAL A 122 6.00 19.25 7.60
C VAL A 122 7.00 20.11 8.34
N CYS A 123 6.56 21.07 9.16
CA CYS A 123 7.45 21.91 9.99
C CYS A 123 8.30 21.04 10.93
N LEU A 124 7.71 20.06 11.61
CA LEU A 124 8.44 19.11 12.47
C LEU A 124 9.50 18.32 11.69
N ARG A 125 9.20 17.93 10.44
CA ARG A 125 10.14 17.24 9.56
C ARG A 125 11.28 18.13 9.10
N VAL A 126 10.99 19.38 8.73
CA VAL A 126 12.01 20.35 8.30
C VAL A 126 12.93 20.70 9.48
N MET A 127 12.40 20.84 10.68
CA MET A 127 13.19 21.08 11.91
C MET A 127 14.03 19.87 12.35
N LYS A 128 14.04 18.77 11.58
CA LYS A 128 14.78 17.53 11.86
C LYS A 128 14.52 16.96 13.26
N ARG A 129 13.32 17.13 13.78
CA ARG A 129 12.85 16.55 15.06
C ARG A 129 11.82 15.40 14.85
N PRO A 130 12.06 14.46 13.91
CA PRO A 130 11.15 13.32 13.75
C PRO A 130 11.32 12.38 14.95
N ALA A 131 10.22 11.86 15.44
CA ALA A 131 10.27 10.72 16.34
C ALA A 131 11.01 9.56 15.64
N LYS A 132 11.88 8.87 16.39
CA LYS A 132 12.73 7.78 15.85
C LYS A 132 12.01 6.44 15.79
N THR A 133 10.94 6.28 16.54
CA THR A 133 10.18 5.04 16.66
C THR A 133 8.87 5.13 15.89
N SER A 134 8.39 4.01 15.35
CA SER A 134 7.09 3.93 14.66
C SER A 134 5.94 4.40 15.54
N ALA A 135 5.93 4.02 16.81
CA ALA A 135 4.93 4.49 17.78
C ALA A 135 5.02 6.01 18.00
N GLY A 136 6.23 6.57 18.10
CA GLY A 136 6.42 8.01 18.25
C GLY A 136 5.93 8.81 17.04
N ILE A 137 6.14 8.30 15.82
CA ILE A 137 5.61 8.91 14.57
C ILE A 137 4.07 8.84 14.58
N ALA A 138 3.50 7.70 14.91
CA ALA A 138 2.06 7.51 14.99
C ALA A 138 1.41 8.46 16.01
N CYS A 139 1.96 8.52 17.23
CA CYS A 139 1.45 9.42 18.26
C CYS A 139 1.59 10.89 17.85
N SER A 140 2.75 11.30 17.32
CA SER A 140 2.97 12.70 16.94
C SER A 140 2.03 13.12 15.81
N THR A 141 1.82 12.28 14.79
CA THR A 141 0.90 12.60 13.69
C THR A 141 -0.56 12.59 14.12
N GLY A 142 -0.98 11.61 14.91
CA GLY A 142 -2.33 11.56 15.49
C GLY A 142 -2.63 12.78 16.35
N LEU A 143 -1.70 13.15 17.24
CA LEU A 143 -1.83 14.37 18.06
C LEU A 143 -1.87 15.65 17.23
N CYS A 144 -1.07 15.77 16.18
CA CYS A 144 -1.12 16.95 15.29
C CYS A 144 -2.51 17.08 14.65
N VAL A 145 -3.12 15.99 14.18
CA VAL A 145 -4.48 16.02 13.60
C VAL A 145 -5.52 16.34 14.67
N PHE A 146 -5.41 15.74 15.84
CA PHE A 146 -6.32 15.97 16.96
C PHE A 146 -6.34 17.44 17.40
N PHE A 147 -5.16 17.99 17.67
CA PHE A 147 -5.05 19.39 18.10
C PHE A 147 -5.47 20.37 17.01
N SER A 148 -5.12 20.11 15.75
CA SER A 148 -5.60 20.96 14.65
C SER A 148 -7.11 20.89 14.48
N GLY A 149 -7.73 19.72 14.65
CA GLY A 149 -9.18 19.57 14.67
C GLY A 149 -9.83 20.37 15.80
N ILE A 150 -9.29 20.30 17.02
CA ILE A 150 -9.80 21.10 18.17
C ILE A 150 -9.66 22.60 17.88
N VAL A 151 -8.50 23.07 17.42
CA VAL A 151 -8.27 24.50 17.12
C VAL A 151 -9.28 25.00 16.10
N VAL A 152 -9.49 24.27 15.01
CA VAL A 152 -10.45 24.64 13.98
C VAL A 152 -11.89 24.57 14.52
N SER A 153 -12.24 23.57 15.32
CA SER A 153 -13.57 23.45 15.98
C SER A 153 -13.85 24.64 16.87
N LEU A 154 -12.87 25.13 17.62
CA LEU A 154 -13.02 26.33 18.47
C LEU A 154 -13.19 27.61 17.66
N LEU A 155 -12.47 27.74 16.52
CA LEU A 155 -12.52 28.93 15.67
C LEU A 155 -13.86 29.02 14.89
N PHE A 156 -14.38 27.90 14.43
CA PHE A 156 -15.57 27.84 13.58
C PHE A 156 -16.84 27.38 14.30
N HIS A 157 -16.80 27.22 15.64
CA HIS A 157 -17.92 26.77 16.45
C HIS A 157 -18.52 25.44 15.97
N ALA A 158 -17.65 24.49 15.65
CA ALA A 158 -18.02 23.19 15.14
C ALA A 158 -18.97 22.41 16.07
N SER A 159 -19.82 21.59 15.49
CA SER A 159 -20.72 20.72 16.23
C SER A 159 -19.97 19.61 16.96
N GLY A 160 -20.56 19.05 18.03
CA GLY A 160 -19.95 17.92 18.77
C GLY A 160 -19.72 16.70 17.87
N ALA A 161 -20.53 16.49 16.83
CA ALA A 161 -20.36 15.41 15.85
C ALA A 161 -19.07 15.58 15.04
N GLU A 162 -18.73 16.82 14.64
CA GLU A 162 -17.50 17.10 13.91
C GLU A 162 -16.26 16.87 14.77
N VAL A 163 -16.30 17.21 16.07
CA VAL A 163 -15.20 16.92 17.00
C VAL A 163 -14.94 15.42 17.13
N ILE A 164 -16.00 14.61 17.18
CA ILE A 164 -15.88 13.14 17.15
C ILE A 164 -15.24 12.69 15.84
N GLY A 165 -15.66 13.26 14.72
CA GLY A 165 -15.08 13.00 13.40
C GLY A 165 -13.56 13.28 13.36
N TYR A 166 -13.12 14.43 13.90
CA TYR A 166 -11.69 14.76 13.97
C TYR A 166 -10.90 13.82 14.89
N THR A 167 -11.52 13.37 15.99
CA THR A 167 -10.88 12.39 16.90
C THR A 167 -10.68 11.05 16.19
N MET A 168 -11.68 10.58 15.44
CA MET A 168 -11.57 9.35 14.65
C MET A 168 -10.55 9.50 13.52
N THR A 169 -10.54 10.63 12.82
CA THR A 169 -9.54 10.92 11.77
C THR A 169 -8.12 10.96 12.36
N ALA A 170 -7.94 11.50 13.56
CA ALA A 170 -6.66 11.52 14.26
C ALA A 170 -6.17 10.11 14.59
N ALA A 171 -7.05 9.25 15.12
CA ALA A 171 -6.73 7.86 15.39
C ALA A 171 -6.36 7.10 14.11
N LEU A 172 -7.15 7.26 13.04
CA LEU A 172 -6.88 6.65 11.74
C LEU A 172 -5.56 7.13 11.14
N THR A 173 -5.24 8.43 11.25
CA THR A 173 -3.95 9.01 10.79
C THR A 173 -2.77 8.42 11.57
N GLY A 174 -2.90 8.30 12.88
CA GLY A 174 -1.88 7.68 13.72
C GLY A 174 -1.62 6.22 13.33
N CYS A 175 -2.68 5.42 13.17
CA CYS A 175 -2.59 4.04 12.70
C CYS A 175 -1.97 3.95 11.30
N ALA A 176 -2.43 4.75 10.35
CA ALA A 176 -1.88 4.80 9.00
C ALA A 176 -0.39 5.14 9.00
N SER A 177 0.02 6.14 9.81
CA SER A 177 1.42 6.54 9.95
C SER A 177 2.29 5.43 10.54
N TYR A 178 1.78 4.67 11.51
CA TYR A 178 2.47 3.52 12.09
C TYR A 178 2.77 2.44 11.06
N PHE A 179 1.73 2.02 10.33
CA PHE A 179 1.87 0.96 9.32
C PHE A 179 2.69 1.39 8.13
N MET A 180 2.53 2.64 7.67
CA MET A 180 3.38 3.20 6.62
C MET A 180 4.86 3.26 7.03
N HIS A 181 5.15 3.61 8.29
CA HIS A 181 6.52 3.60 8.78
C HIS A 181 7.15 2.21 8.71
N ALA A 182 6.42 1.17 9.14
CA ALA A 182 6.88 -0.21 9.08
C ALA A 182 7.18 -0.65 7.64
N VAL A 183 6.28 -0.34 6.69
CA VAL A 183 6.48 -0.66 5.27
C VAL A 183 7.67 0.10 4.69
N PHE A 184 7.76 1.42 4.90
CA PHE A 184 8.88 2.22 4.38
C PHE A 184 10.23 1.83 5.00
N ALA A 185 10.28 1.51 6.30
CA ALA A 185 11.48 1.04 6.96
C ALA A 185 11.96 -0.29 6.34
N SER A 186 11.05 -1.21 6.13
CA SER A 186 11.34 -2.50 5.53
C SER A 186 11.78 -2.40 4.08
N VAL A 187 11.08 -1.61 3.26
CA VAL A 187 11.46 -1.36 1.86
C VAL A 187 12.83 -0.67 1.78
N ARG A 188 13.13 0.28 2.68
CA ARG A 188 14.45 0.92 2.74
C ARG A 188 15.57 -0.06 3.12
N ALA A 189 15.31 -1.01 4.00
CA ALA A 189 16.30 -1.97 4.48
C ALA A 189 16.56 -3.10 3.47
N THR A 190 15.51 -3.63 2.84
CA THR A 190 15.60 -4.85 2.03
C THR A 190 15.38 -4.61 0.53
N GLY A 191 14.87 -3.45 0.14
CA GLY A 191 14.40 -3.17 -1.23
C GLY A 191 13.18 -3.99 -1.65
N LYS A 192 12.59 -4.76 -0.73
CA LYS A 192 11.44 -5.64 -1.00
C LYS A 192 10.35 -5.41 0.05
N ILE A 193 9.11 -5.61 -0.32
CA ILE A 193 7.99 -5.61 0.63
C ILE A 193 8.01 -6.95 1.37
N PRO A 194 8.18 -6.98 2.70
CA PRO A 194 8.19 -8.22 3.47
C PRO A 194 6.77 -8.74 3.62
N LEU A 195 6.53 -9.97 3.15
CA LEU A 195 5.20 -10.60 3.18
C LEU A 195 5.09 -11.71 4.22
N ARG A 196 6.19 -12.00 4.95
CA ARG A 196 6.26 -13.14 5.87
C ARG A 196 6.31 -12.79 7.36
N SER A 197 6.21 -11.52 7.75
CA SER A 197 6.38 -11.08 9.14
C SER A 197 5.24 -10.15 9.56
N THR A 198 5.30 -9.62 10.77
CA THR A 198 4.43 -8.51 11.24
C THR A 198 4.38 -7.35 10.25
N ASP A 199 5.45 -7.14 9.48
CA ASP A 199 5.52 -6.13 8.43
C ASP A 199 4.60 -6.47 7.23
N GLY A 200 4.28 -7.76 7.02
CA GLY A 200 3.27 -8.19 6.04
C GLY A 200 1.86 -7.71 6.39
N CYS A 201 1.51 -7.72 7.68
CA CYS A 201 0.24 -7.14 8.15
C CYS A 201 0.21 -5.62 7.90
N ALA A 202 1.33 -4.94 8.12
CA ALA A 202 1.44 -3.51 7.83
C ALA A 202 1.24 -3.23 6.33
N ALA A 203 1.86 -4.03 5.46
CA ALA A 203 1.68 -3.92 4.01
C ALA A 203 0.22 -4.16 3.60
N ALA A 204 -0.47 -5.11 4.23
CA ALA A 204 -1.89 -5.39 3.99
C ALA A 204 -2.77 -4.18 4.36
N VAL A 205 -2.56 -3.56 5.52
CA VAL A 205 -3.31 -2.36 5.94
C VAL A 205 -3.04 -1.19 4.99
N VAL A 206 -1.77 -0.96 4.60
CA VAL A 206 -1.42 0.08 3.63
C VAL A 206 -2.08 -0.17 2.28
N LEU A 207 -2.15 -1.42 1.82
CA LEU A 207 -2.85 -1.78 0.58
C LEU A 207 -4.35 -1.46 0.67
N ILE A 208 -5.03 -1.86 1.76
CA ILE A 208 -6.45 -1.56 1.99
C ILE A 208 -6.70 -0.06 1.93
N LEU A 209 -5.93 0.73 2.68
CA LEU A 209 -6.07 2.19 2.73
C LEU A 209 -5.80 2.84 1.37
N THR A 210 -4.80 2.36 0.64
CA THR A 210 -4.47 2.87 -0.70
C THR A 210 -5.60 2.58 -1.69
N VAL A 211 -6.11 1.35 -1.71
CA VAL A 211 -7.23 0.98 -2.58
C VAL A 211 -8.48 1.77 -2.19
N ALA A 212 -8.78 1.92 -0.90
CA ALA A 212 -9.91 2.72 -0.42
C ALA A 212 -9.83 4.17 -0.94
N ALA A 213 -8.67 4.81 -0.80
CA ALA A 213 -8.46 6.16 -1.29
C ALA A 213 -8.66 6.27 -2.81
N PHE A 214 -8.09 5.35 -3.58
CA PHE A 214 -8.26 5.35 -5.03
C PHE A 214 -9.68 4.98 -5.50
N SER A 215 -10.44 4.27 -4.67
CA SER A 215 -11.85 3.93 -4.98
C SER A 215 -12.78 5.14 -4.91
N CYS A 216 -12.36 6.23 -4.26
CA CYS A 216 -13.10 7.50 -4.29
C CYS A 216 -12.97 8.23 -5.63
N TYR A 217 -11.94 7.95 -6.42
CA TYR A 217 -11.81 8.49 -7.77
C TYR A 217 -12.61 7.66 -8.75
N GLY A 218 -13.90 7.94 -8.84
CA GLY A 218 -14.81 7.36 -9.82
C GLY A 218 -15.19 8.38 -10.87
N ILE A 219 -14.82 8.15 -12.12
CA ILE A 219 -15.56 8.69 -13.28
C ILE A 219 -16.77 7.76 -13.45
N PRO A 220 -17.92 8.21 -13.90
CA PRO A 220 -19.15 7.39 -13.93
C PRO A 220 -19.01 6.00 -14.54
N SER A 221 -18.00 5.78 -15.38
CA SER A 221 -17.69 4.50 -16.03
C SER A 221 -16.41 3.80 -15.54
N MET A 222 -15.60 4.43 -14.69
CA MET A 222 -14.27 3.91 -14.30
C MET A 222 -13.97 4.21 -12.84
N ASN A 223 -13.42 3.23 -12.11
CA ASN A 223 -12.98 3.38 -10.73
C ASN A 223 -11.50 2.99 -10.60
N ALA A 224 -10.66 3.96 -10.26
CA ALA A 224 -9.21 3.74 -10.15
C ALA A 224 -8.86 2.66 -9.12
N GLY A 225 -9.56 2.62 -7.98
CA GLY A 225 -9.39 1.59 -6.96
C GLY A 225 -9.72 0.20 -7.50
N GLY A 226 -10.77 0.07 -8.31
CA GLY A 226 -11.13 -1.19 -8.97
C GLY A 226 -10.03 -1.69 -9.91
N ILE A 227 -9.47 -0.82 -10.73
CA ILE A 227 -8.37 -1.14 -11.66
C ILE A 227 -7.14 -1.63 -10.88
N ILE A 228 -6.75 -0.91 -9.82
CA ILE A 228 -5.62 -1.28 -8.96
C ILE A 228 -5.90 -2.62 -8.26
N SER A 229 -7.12 -2.83 -7.77
CA SER A 229 -7.53 -4.07 -7.11
C SER A 229 -7.34 -5.30 -7.99
N VAL A 230 -7.77 -5.22 -9.24
CA VAL A 230 -7.60 -6.30 -10.23
C VAL A 230 -6.12 -6.54 -10.52
N ALA A 231 -5.36 -5.48 -10.80
CA ALA A 231 -3.93 -5.60 -11.09
C ALA A 231 -3.14 -6.23 -9.92
N VAL A 232 -3.38 -5.78 -8.69
CA VAL A 232 -2.73 -6.30 -7.48
C VAL A 232 -3.11 -7.76 -7.23
N THR A 233 -4.37 -8.14 -7.45
CA THR A 233 -4.83 -9.53 -7.32
C THR A 233 -4.09 -10.44 -8.32
N LEU A 234 -3.96 -10.03 -9.57
CA LEU A 234 -3.26 -10.80 -10.61
C LEU A 234 -1.75 -10.90 -10.33
N ILE A 235 -1.12 -9.82 -9.87
CA ILE A 235 0.30 -9.82 -9.45
C ILE A 235 0.49 -10.78 -8.26
N GLY A 236 -0.39 -10.69 -7.26
CA GLY A 236 -0.38 -11.58 -6.10
C GLY A 236 -0.54 -13.04 -6.48
N ALA A 237 -1.48 -13.35 -7.37
CA ALA A 237 -1.70 -14.70 -7.91
C ALA A 237 -0.48 -15.20 -8.69
N LYS A 238 0.13 -14.36 -9.54
CA LYS A 238 1.31 -14.74 -10.32
C LYS A 238 2.54 -15.01 -9.44
N LYS A 239 2.75 -14.21 -8.40
CA LYS A 239 3.97 -14.25 -7.57
C LYS A 239 3.86 -15.25 -6.41
N PHE A 240 2.70 -15.36 -5.79
CA PHE A 240 2.46 -16.15 -4.58
C PHE A 240 1.43 -17.25 -4.78
N ARG A 241 1.04 -17.55 -6.02
CA ARG A 241 0.07 -18.56 -6.40
C ARG A 241 -1.32 -18.32 -5.77
N CYS A 242 -2.04 -19.40 -5.46
CA CYS A 242 -3.40 -19.34 -4.93
C CYS A 242 -3.53 -18.49 -3.66
N ALA A 243 -2.60 -18.65 -2.68
CA ALA A 243 -2.64 -17.90 -1.44
C ALA A 243 -2.49 -16.39 -1.67
N GLY A 244 -1.57 -16.00 -2.55
CA GLY A 244 -1.37 -14.58 -2.89
C GLY A 244 -2.55 -13.98 -3.62
N GLY A 245 -3.16 -14.72 -4.56
CA GLY A 245 -4.34 -14.28 -5.29
C GLY A 245 -5.53 -14.04 -4.37
N VAL A 246 -5.81 -14.99 -3.46
CA VAL A 246 -6.91 -14.87 -2.49
C VAL A 246 -6.69 -13.72 -1.53
N ILE A 247 -5.50 -13.63 -0.91
CA ILE A 247 -5.20 -12.59 0.09
C ILE A 247 -5.23 -11.21 -0.55
N CYS A 248 -4.51 -11.00 -1.66
CA CYS A 248 -4.52 -9.73 -2.36
C CYS A 248 -5.92 -9.35 -2.86
N GLY A 249 -6.68 -10.30 -3.38
CA GLY A 249 -8.04 -10.10 -3.83
C GLY A 249 -8.98 -9.69 -2.68
N ALA A 250 -8.90 -10.37 -1.54
CA ALA A 250 -9.72 -10.05 -0.36
C ALA A 250 -9.38 -8.67 0.21
N LEU A 251 -8.09 -8.37 0.40
CA LEU A 251 -7.65 -7.07 0.91
C LEU A 251 -8.05 -5.92 -0.04
N SER A 252 -7.91 -6.14 -1.34
CA SER A 252 -8.30 -5.14 -2.34
C SER A 252 -9.81 -4.94 -2.39
N ALA A 253 -10.61 -6.00 -2.30
CA ALA A 253 -12.06 -5.90 -2.23
C ALA A 253 -12.52 -5.16 -0.96
N CYS A 254 -11.94 -5.48 0.20
CA CYS A 254 -12.19 -4.75 1.45
C CYS A 254 -11.86 -3.26 1.32
N GLY A 255 -10.69 -2.93 0.72
CA GLY A 255 -10.30 -1.54 0.48
C GLY A 255 -11.28 -0.82 -0.43
N ALA A 256 -11.70 -1.44 -1.53
CA ALA A 256 -12.65 -0.86 -2.47
C ALA A 256 -14.03 -0.58 -1.83
N ILE A 257 -14.53 -1.50 -1.01
CA ILE A 257 -15.80 -1.32 -0.27
C ILE A 257 -15.69 -0.18 0.74
N LEU A 258 -14.56 -0.04 1.43
CA LEU A 258 -14.32 1.05 2.38
C LEU A 258 -14.26 2.42 1.70
N GLY A 259 -13.76 2.49 0.46
CA GLY A 259 -13.69 3.74 -0.30
C GLY A 259 -14.99 4.08 -1.01
N SER A 260 -15.64 3.09 -1.63
CA SER A 260 -16.92 3.23 -2.35
C SER A 260 -17.67 1.91 -2.27
N PRO A 261 -18.65 1.77 -1.36
CA PRO A 261 -19.40 0.52 -1.18
C PRO A 261 -20.06 0.02 -2.47
N GLU A 262 -20.66 0.92 -3.23
CA GLU A 262 -21.35 0.58 -4.47
C GLU A 262 -20.39 0.02 -5.53
N ALA A 263 -19.26 0.69 -5.75
CA ALA A 263 -18.24 0.24 -6.71
C ALA A 263 -17.41 -0.94 -6.20
N GLY A 264 -17.33 -1.14 -4.89
CA GLY A 264 -16.59 -2.21 -4.24
C GLY A 264 -17.30 -3.56 -4.22
N MET A 265 -18.64 -3.57 -4.16
CA MET A 265 -19.42 -4.82 -4.10
C MET A 265 -19.13 -5.80 -5.26
N PRO A 266 -19.05 -5.37 -6.52
CA PRO A 266 -18.70 -6.27 -7.62
C PRO A 266 -17.30 -6.87 -7.49
N LEU A 267 -16.40 -6.21 -6.75
CA LEU A 267 -15.00 -6.66 -6.56
C LEU A 267 -14.86 -7.79 -5.51
N LEU A 268 -15.94 -8.18 -4.81
CA LEU A 268 -15.96 -9.35 -3.94
C LEU A 268 -15.65 -10.66 -4.68
N ILE A 269 -15.74 -10.67 -6.00
CA ILE A 269 -15.33 -11.80 -6.83
C ILE A 269 -13.81 -12.00 -6.92
N LEU A 270 -13.02 -10.95 -6.62
CA LEU A 270 -11.56 -10.96 -6.77
C LEU A 270 -10.85 -12.09 -6.02
N PRO A 271 -11.20 -12.41 -4.75
CA PRO A 271 -10.57 -13.52 -4.04
C PRO A 271 -10.74 -14.87 -4.75
N VAL A 272 -11.95 -15.12 -5.29
CA VAL A 272 -12.27 -16.38 -5.98
C VAL A 272 -11.56 -16.42 -7.35
N GLY A 273 -11.62 -15.33 -8.10
CA GLY A 273 -10.86 -15.17 -9.34
C GLY A 273 -9.35 -15.31 -9.13
N GLY A 274 -8.83 -14.70 -8.05
CA GLY A 274 -7.43 -14.81 -7.65
C GLY A 274 -6.99 -16.22 -7.29
N LEU A 275 -7.86 -16.99 -6.62
CA LEU A 275 -7.61 -18.40 -6.32
C LEU A 275 -7.49 -19.22 -7.61
N LEU A 276 -8.45 -19.08 -8.50
CA LEU A 276 -8.51 -19.82 -9.77
C LEU A 276 -7.26 -19.51 -10.63
N VAL A 277 -6.91 -18.26 -10.76
CA VAL A 277 -5.75 -17.83 -11.53
C VAL A 277 -4.43 -18.17 -10.85
N GLY A 278 -4.40 -18.18 -9.52
CA GLY A 278 -3.24 -18.63 -8.74
C GLY A 278 -2.85 -20.08 -9.01
N TYR A 279 -3.81 -20.92 -9.38
CA TYR A 279 -3.56 -22.28 -9.84
C TYR A 279 -2.84 -22.30 -11.20
N LEU A 280 -3.09 -21.30 -12.03
CA LEU A 280 -2.47 -21.13 -13.35
C LEU A 280 -1.19 -20.27 -13.31
N ALA A 281 -0.64 -19.98 -12.12
CA ALA A 281 0.47 -19.04 -11.94
C ALA A 281 1.73 -19.37 -12.77
N GLU A 282 1.97 -20.65 -13.11
CA GLU A 282 3.11 -21.08 -13.93
C GLU A 282 2.91 -20.84 -15.43
N LYS A 283 1.68 -20.60 -15.84
CA LYS A 283 1.32 -20.39 -17.24
C LYS A 283 1.63 -18.97 -17.74
N ASN A 284 1.39 -18.77 -19.03
CA ASN A 284 1.63 -17.49 -19.68
C ASN A 284 0.73 -16.38 -19.12
N ARG A 285 1.22 -15.14 -19.02
CA ARG A 285 0.49 -14.00 -18.49
C ARG A 285 -0.81 -13.69 -19.21
N PHE A 286 -0.81 -13.83 -20.53
CA PHE A 286 -2.01 -13.65 -21.35
C PHE A 286 -3.11 -14.64 -20.97
N LEU A 287 -2.75 -15.89 -20.73
CA LEU A 287 -3.70 -16.91 -20.29
C LEU A 287 -4.23 -16.62 -18.88
N ILE A 288 -3.36 -16.18 -17.97
CA ILE A 288 -3.74 -15.79 -16.62
C ILE A 288 -4.74 -14.64 -16.64
N ALA A 289 -4.42 -13.55 -17.36
CA ALA A 289 -5.29 -12.39 -17.49
C ALA A 289 -6.61 -12.73 -18.20
N GLY A 290 -6.57 -13.54 -19.27
CA GLY A 290 -7.75 -13.96 -20.03
C GLY A 290 -8.70 -14.83 -19.21
N VAL A 291 -8.18 -15.84 -18.49
CA VAL A 291 -8.99 -16.70 -17.63
C VAL A 291 -9.61 -15.91 -16.49
N PHE A 292 -8.83 -15.00 -15.85
CA PHE A 292 -9.34 -14.14 -14.81
C PHE A 292 -10.47 -13.23 -15.32
N PHE A 293 -10.26 -12.58 -16.45
CA PHE A 293 -11.24 -11.69 -17.06
C PHE A 293 -12.54 -12.43 -17.40
N LEU A 294 -12.44 -13.60 -18.09
CA LEU A 294 -13.59 -14.41 -18.45
C LEU A 294 -14.37 -14.90 -17.23
N PHE A 295 -13.67 -15.43 -16.22
CA PHE A 295 -14.29 -15.88 -14.98
C PHE A 295 -15.01 -14.73 -14.26
N SER A 296 -14.34 -13.61 -14.10
CA SER A 296 -14.92 -12.45 -13.43
C SER A 296 -16.08 -11.84 -14.21
N LEU A 297 -16.00 -11.84 -15.54
CA LEU A 297 -17.09 -11.41 -16.42
C LEU A 297 -18.32 -12.31 -16.27
N MET A 298 -18.14 -13.64 -16.31
CA MET A 298 -19.22 -14.60 -16.09
C MET A 298 -19.89 -14.41 -14.73
N ALA A 299 -19.11 -14.21 -13.70
CA ALA A 299 -19.64 -13.96 -12.36
C ALA A 299 -20.40 -12.64 -12.27
N LEU A 300 -19.89 -11.56 -12.88
CA LEU A 300 -20.61 -10.28 -12.95
C LEU A 300 -21.95 -10.39 -13.68
N ILE A 301 -22.00 -11.14 -14.78
CA ILE A 301 -23.25 -11.35 -15.53
C ILE A 301 -24.25 -12.13 -14.66
N THR A 302 -23.77 -13.09 -13.86
CA THR A 302 -24.65 -13.93 -13.03
C THR A 302 -25.19 -13.21 -11.80
N PHE A 303 -24.37 -12.36 -11.16
CA PHE A 303 -24.70 -11.75 -9.85
C PHE A 303 -24.97 -10.26 -9.92
N GLY A 304 -24.72 -9.60 -11.04
CA GLY A 304 -24.75 -8.15 -11.14
C GLY A 304 -26.11 -7.56 -11.53
N THR A 305 -26.32 -6.32 -11.13
CA THR A 305 -27.44 -5.46 -11.56
C THR A 305 -26.99 -4.41 -12.57
N SER A 306 -27.84 -4.07 -13.52
CA SER A 306 -27.55 -3.54 -14.86
C SER A 306 -26.56 -2.37 -15.06
N LEU A 307 -26.50 -1.36 -14.19
CA LEU A 307 -25.65 -0.17 -14.41
C LEU A 307 -24.25 -0.28 -13.76
N LEU A 308 -24.15 -0.91 -12.61
CA LEU A 308 -22.87 -1.18 -11.92
C LEU A 308 -21.99 -2.15 -12.69
N GLN A 309 -22.55 -2.95 -13.58
CA GLN A 309 -21.82 -3.95 -14.37
C GLN A 309 -20.86 -3.32 -15.39
N ILE A 310 -21.24 -2.24 -16.06
CA ILE A 310 -20.41 -1.63 -17.11
C ILE A 310 -19.10 -1.09 -16.50
N SER A 311 -19.20 -0.37 -15.39
CA SER A 311 -18.02 0.14 -14.69
C SER A 311 -17.12 -0.99 -14.19
N ALA A 312 -17.70 -2.06 -13.63
CA ALA A 312 -16.94 -3.22 -13.16
C ALA A 312 -16.23 -3.95 -14.31
N VAL A 313 -16.88 -4.11 -15.46
CA VAL A 313 -16.28 -4.72 -16.66
C VAL A 313 -15.12 -3.88 -17.17
N ILE A 314 -15.27 -2.57 -17.24
CA ILE A 314 -14.19 -1.66 -17.64
C ILE A 314 -13.01 -1.74 -16.67
N ASN A 315 -13.27 -1.75 -15.36
CA ASN A 315 -12.22 -1.89 -14.34
C ASN A 315 -11.50 -3.23 -14.44
N LEU A 316 -12.21 -4.32 -14.69
CA LEU A 316 -11.63 -5.65 -14.91
C LEU A 316 -10.74 -5.66 -16.16
N PHE A 317 -11.22 -5.08 -17.26
CA PHE A 317 -10.45 -5.01 -18.49
C PHE A 317 -9.18 -4.18 -18.33
N LEU A 318 -9.30 -2.97 -17.81
CA LEU A 318 -8.17 -2.07 -17.61
C LEU A 318 -7.17 -2.62 -16.58
N GLY A 319 -7.64 -3.20 -15.49
CA GLY A 319 -6.78 -3.83 -14.49
C GLY A 319 -6.03 -5.05 -15.03
N SER A 320 -6.70 -5.86 -15.85
CA SER A 320 -6.06 -6.99 -16.56
C SER A 320 -5.05 -6.52 -17.59
N ALA A 321 -5.36 -5.46 -18.34
CA ALA A 321 -4.43 -4.82 -19.26
C ALA A 321 -3.22 -4.24 -18.52
N ALA A 322 -3.43 -3.51 -17.41
CA ALA A 322 -2.35 -2.98 -16.59
C ALA A 322 -1.41 -4.09 -16.10
N PHE A 323 -1.95 -5.24 -15.68
CA PHE A 323 -1.12 -6.41 -15.32
C PHE A 323 -0.25 -6.92 -16.47
N LEU A 324 -0.73 -6.89 -17.70
CA LEU A 324 0.05 -7.33 -18.87
C LEU A 324 1.22 -6.39 -19.17
N PHE A 325 1.04 -5.07 -18.96
CA PHE A 325 2.09 -4.07 -19.18
C PHE A 325 3.13 -4.01 -18.06
N LEU A 326 2.81 -4.48 -16.86
CA LEU A 326 3.77 -4.54 -15.77
C LEU A 326 4.85 -5.57 -16.08
N ASP A 327 6.09 -5.11 -16.13
CA ASP A 327 7.26 -5.92 -16.50
C ASP A 327 7.47 -7.11 -15.56
N SER A 328 8.01 -8.20 -16.11
CA SER A 328 8.27 -9.46 -15.37
C SER A 328 9.41 -9.39 -14.36
N SER A 329 10.08 -8.26 -14.28
CA SER A 329 11.27 -8.06 -13.44
C SER A 329 10.97 -7.79 -11.96
N TRP A 330 9.69 -7.78 -11.54
CA TRP A 330 9.30 -7.54 -10.14
C TRP A 330 9.20 -8.80 -9.28
#